data_27b4440a68849fd4a72e3c57bb7a1490
#
_entry.id   27b4440a68849fd4a72e3c57bb7a1490
#
_cell.length_a   1.000
_cell.length_b   1.000
_cell.length_c   1.000
_cell.angle_alpha   90.00
_cell.angle_beta   90.00
_cell.angle_gamma   90.00
#
_symmetry.space_group_name_H-M   'P 1'
#
loop_
_entity.id
_entity.type
_entity.pdbx_description
1 polymer ?
#
loop_
_entity_poly.entity_id
_entity_poly.type
_entity_poly.pdbx_seq_one_letter_code
_entity_poly.pdbx_strand_id
1 'polypeptide(L)'
;MFFKHILSLKVLIALLLFFGMISLFIGVISINVKDILNLNSTQLEIITLTRIPRLIAILLTGMSLSICGLIMQQLTQNKFVSPTTAGTMDCAKFGILISLIFFAGASFFTQTIIASVFALLGSFIFIQILRKIKLKDVIFVPLIGLMFGGIISAITTFFAYALNYIQNIQG
;
A
#
# COMPACT_ATOMS: atom_id res chain seq x y z
N MET A 1 17.75 7.60 27.46
CA MET A 1 18.97 7.69 26.64
C MET A 1 19.04 6.54 25.61
N PHE A 2 18.59 5.34 25.91
CA PHE A 2 18.54 4.16 25.03
C PHE A 2 17.75 4.37 23.73
N PHE A 3 16.58 5.00 23.79
CA PHE A 3 15.71 5.26 22.62
C PHE A 3 16.35 6.17 21.55
N LYS A 4 17.25 7.08 21.95
CA LYS A 4 17.90 8.02 21.03
C LYS A 4 18.97 7.34 20.17
N HIS A 5 19.57 6.25 20.65
CA HIS A 5 20.53 5.44 19.88
C HIS A 5 19.86 4.48 18.91
N ILE A 6 18.70 3.88 19.28
CA ILE A 6 17.94 2.98 18.43
C ILE A 6 17.33 3.73 17.23
N LEU A 7 16.97 5.01 17.40
CA LEU A 7 16.44 5.88 16.35
C LEU A 7 17.52 6.59 15.52
N SER A 8 18.81 6.24 15.69
CA SER A 8 19.83 6.82 14.82
C SER A 8 19.65 6.27 13.40
N LEU A 9 19.79 7.14 12.39
CA LEU A 9 19.64 6.79 10.97
C LEU A 9 20.51 5.57 10.59
N LYS A 10 21.71 5.48 11.17
CA LYS A 10 22.64 4.36 10.93
C LYS A 10 22.05 3.01 11.38
N VAL A 11 21.42 2.97 12.57
CA VAL A 11 20.80 1.75 13.11
C VAL A 11 19.58 1.36 12.29
N LEU A 12 18.75 2.34 11.86
CA LEU A 12 17.60 2.06 11.00
C LEU A 12 18.03 1.50 9.64
N ILE A 13 19.05 2.06 9.02
CA ILE A 13 19.61 1.52 7.77
C ILE A 13 20.19 0.12 7.99
N ALA A 14 20.92 -0.11 9.05
CA ALA A 14 21.48 -1.44 9.37
C ALA A 14 20.36 -2.48 9.57
N LEU A 15 19.29 -2.14 10.29
CA LEU A 15 18.13 -3.00 10.49
C LEU A 15 17.40 -3.27 9.16
N LEU A 16 17.24 -2.25 8.32
CA LEU A 16 16.61 -2.40 7.00
C LEU A 16 17.40 -3.36 6.11
N LEU A 17 18.73 -3.21 6.07
CA LEU A 17 19.61 -4.12 5.32
C LEU A 17 19.56 -5.54 5.90
N PHE A 18 19.62 -5.68 7.22
CA PHE A 18 19.56 -6.97 7.91
C PHE A 18 18.24 -7.71 7.61
N PHE A 19 17.09 -7.05 7.80
CA PHE A 19 15.80 -7.66 7.51
C PHE A 19 15.58 -7.88 6.01
N GLY A 20 16.12 -7.00 5.15
CA GLY A 20 16.13 -7.17 3.71
C GLY A 20 16.87 -8.43 3.30
N MET A 21 18.05 -8.66 3.84
CA MET A 21 18.79 -9.90 3.61
C MET A 21 18.04 -11.14 4.11
N ILE A 22 17.52 -11.10 5.33
CA ILE A 22 16.73 -12.21 5.89
C ILE A 22 15.53 -12.52 4.98
N SER A 23 14.83 -11.49 4.46
CA SER A 23 13.68 -11.65 3.57
C SER A 23 14.01 -12.41 2.27
N LEU A 24 15.25 -12.35 1.80
CA LEU A 24 15.69 -13.10 0.63
C LEU A 24 15.82 -14.61 0.91
N PHE A 25 16.12 -14.99 2.16
CA PHE A 25 16.33 -16.40 2.54
C PHE A 25 15.08 -17.09 3.07
N ILE A 26 14.18 -16.35 3.73
CA ILE A 26 12.94 -16.88 4.27
C ILE A 26 11.85 -16.88 3.19
N GLY A 27 11.26 -18.05 2.92
CA GLY A 27 10.15 -18.20 1.96
C GLY A 27 9.64 -19.63 1.96
N VAL A 28 8.60 -19.90 1.17
CA VAL A 28 7.94 -21.22 1.06
C VAL A 28 8.94 -22.33 0.70
N ILE A 29 9.95 -22.01 -0.12
CA ILE A 29 11.06 -22.92 -0.42
C ILE A 29 12.26 -22.41 0.40
N SER A 30 12.69 -23.19 1.38
CA SER A 30 13.84 -22.86 2.23
C SER A 30 15.12 -22.95 1.39
N ILE A 31 15.81 -21.83 1.25
CA ILE A 31 17.17 -21.79 0.67
C ILE A 31 18.12 -21.76 1.86
N ASN A 32 18.90 -22.83 2.03
CA ASN A 32 19.92 -22.86 3.07
C ASN A 32 21.04 -21.85 2.75
N VAL A 33 21.46 -21.10 3.75
CA VAL A 33 22.56 -20.14 3.62
C VAL A 33 23.86 -20.83 3.14
N LYS A 34 24.00 -22.12 3.42
CA LYS A 34 25.15 -22.94 2.97
C LYS A 34 25.14 -23.21 1.45
N ASP A 35 23.99 -23.14 0.81
CA ASP A 35 23.83 -23.45 -0.61
C ASP A 35 24.06 -22.23 -1.52
N ILE A 36 24.36 -21.05 -0.93
CA ILE A 36 24.59 -19.79 -1.69
C ILE A 36 25.72 -19.92 -2.69
N LEU A 37 26.74 -20.73 -2.40
CA LEU A 37 27.89 -20.96 -3.28
C LEU A 37 27.60 -22.00 -4.37
N ASN A 38 26.55 -22.83 -4.23
CA ASN A 38 26.13 -23.87 -5.15
C ASN A 38 24.61 -23.82 -5.38
N LEU A 39 24.09 -22.66 -5.79
CA LEU A 39 22.67 -22.51 -6.09
C LEU A 39 22.30 -23.34 -7.33
N ASN A 40 21.30 -24.20 -7.20
CA ASN A 40 20.68 -24.86 -8.34
C ASN A 40 19.98 -23.85 -9.24
N SER A 41 19.88 -24.11 -10.53
CA SER A 41 19.21 -23.25 -11.52
C SER A 41 17.80 -22.82 -11.07
N THR A 42 17.04 -23.73 -10.47
CA THR A 42 15.70 -23.47 -9.91
C THR A 42 15.73 -22.49 -8.73
N GLN A 43 16.73 -22.55 -7.87
CA GLN A 43 16.87 -21.64 -6.73
C GLN A 43 17.25 -20.22 -7.18
N LEU A 44 18.11 -20.11 -8.18
CA LEU A 44 18.46 -18.84 -8.84
C LEU A 44 17.22 -18.19 -9.48
N GLU A 45 16.41 -18.97 -10.18
CA GLU A 45 15.18 -18.51 -10.81
C GLU A 45 14.18 -17.99 -9.77
N ILE A 46 14.00 -18.68 -8.66
CA ILE A 46 13.11 -18.23 -7.55
C ILE A 46 13.62 -16.92 -6.94
N ILE A 47 14.92 -16.78 -6.72
CA ILE A 47 15.49 -15.55 -6.15
C ILE A 47 15.25 -14.37 -7.11
N THR A 48 15.56 -14.54 -8.38
CA THR A 48 15.53 -13.45 -9.37
C THR A 48 14.12 -13.08 -9.80
N LEU A 49 13.23 -14.06 -10.00
CA LEU A 49 11.87 -13.81 -10.52
C LEU A 49 10.84 -13.50 -9.43
N THR A 50 11.08 -13.92 -8.18
CA THR A 50 10.09 -13.72 -7.11
C THR A 50 10.60 -12.91 -5.94
N ARG A 51 11.77 -13.25 -5.37
CA ARG A 51 12.21 -12.66 -4.10
C ARG A 51 12.77 -11.25 -4.27
N ILE A 52 13.61 -11.04 -5.26
CA ILE A 52 14.19 -9.71 -5.53
C ILE A 52 13.11 -8.70 -5.94
N PRO A 53 12.21 -8.99 -6.91
CA PRO A 53 11.14 -8.05 -7.25
C PRO A 53 10.21 -7.74 -6.07
N ARG A 54 9.89 -8.75 -5.24
CA ARG A 54 9.09 -8.55 -4.03
C ARG A 54 9.79 -7.64 -3.03
N LEU A 55 11.09 -7.83 -2.78
CA LEU A 55 11.86 -6.98 -1.86
C LEU A 55 11.89 -5.53 -2.36
N ILE A 56 12.16 -5.34 -3.65
CA ILE A 56 12.16 -4.01 -4.28
C ILE A 56 10.78 -3.35 -4.14
N ALA A 57 9.70 -4.09 -4.43
CA ALA A 57 8.34 -3.59 -4.29
C ALA A 57 8.02 -3.15 -2.85
N ILE A 58 8.40 -3.94 -1.84
CA ILE A 58 8.22 -3.59 -0.42
C ILE A 58 8.98 -2.32 -0.06
N LEU A 59 10.23 -2.20 -0.48
CA LEU A 59 11.06 -1.02 -0.21
C LEU A 59 10.49 0.23 -0.87
N LEU A 60 10.12 0.16 -2.15
CA LEU A 60 9.52 1.28 -2.88
C LEU A 60 8.18 1.71 -2.27
N THR A 61 7.33 0.74 -1.91
CA THR A 61 6.04 1.00 -1.26
C THR A 61 6.23 1.67 0.09
N GLY A 62 7.16 1.16 0.92
CA GLY A 62 7.46 1.73 2.23
C GLY A 62 7.99 3.16 2.15
N MET A 63 8.91 3.43 1.22
CA MET A 63 9.42 4.78 0.96
C MET A 63 8.30 5.73 0.50
N SER A 64 7.49 5.30 -0.46
CA SER A 64 6.38 6.11 -0.99
C SER A 64 5.35 6.43 0.09
N LEU A 65 4.93 5.44 0.89
CA LEU A 65 4.00 5.64 2.00
C LEU A 65 4.56 6.57 3.07
N SER A 66 5.86 6.50 3.36
CA SER A 66 6.51 7.38 4.33
C SER A 66 6.48 8.84 3.87
N ILE A 67 6.79 9.10 2.60
CA ILE A 67 6.75 10.45 2.02
C ILE A 67 5.30 10.97 2.00
N CYS A 68 4.36 10.18 1.50
CA CYS A 68 2.95 10.55 1.48
C CYS A 68 2.41 10.81 2.90
N GLY A 69 2.82 9.99 3.88
CA GLY A 69 2.46 10.17 5.28
C GLY A 69 2.93 11.50 5.84
N LEU A 70 4.19 11.86 5.61
CA LEU A 70 4.73 13.15 6.03
C LEU A 70 3.99 14.33 5.38
N ILE A 71 3.71 14.25 4.08
CA ILE A 71 2.94 15.27 3.37
C ILE A 71 1.56 15.42 3.99
N MET A 72 0.84 14.30 4.22
CA MET A 72 -0.49 14.34 4.82
C MET A 72 -0.46 14.92 6.24
N GLN A 73 0.49 14.54 7.07
CA GLN A 73 0.65 15.08 8.42
C GLN A 73 0.92 16.59 8.42
N GLN A 74 1.70 17.07 7.45
CA GLN A 74 1.98 18.50 7.29
C GLN A 74 0.76 19.28 6.80
N LEU A 75 0.04 18.75 5.81
CA LEU A 75 -1.16 19.38 5.27
C LEU A 75 -2.28 19.48 6.29
N THR A 76 -2.44 18.42 7.11
CA THR A 76 -3.50 18.35 8.10
C THR A 76 -3.10 18.91 9.45
N GLN A 77 -1.83 19.29 9.65
CA GLN A 77 -1.24 19.69 10.93
C GLN A 77 -1.51 18.67 12.06
N ASN A 78 -1.67 17.39 11.69
CA ASN A 78 -2.01 16.31 12.60
C ASN A 78 -1.08 15.11 12.39
N LYS A 79 -0.31 14.77 13.42
CA LYS A 79 0.67 13.67 13.39
C LYS A 79 0.05 12.27 13.35
N PHE A 80 -1.24 12.14 13.64
CA PHE A 80 -1.95 10.86 13.65
C PHE A 80 -2.56 10.49 12.30
N VAL A 81 -2.47 11.36 11.30
CA VAL A 81 -3.02 11.12 9.97
C VAL A 81 -2.06 10.24 9.16
N SER A 82 -2.61 9.22 8.52
CA SER A 82 -1.91 8.33 7.59
C SER A 82 -2.19 8.71 6.13
N PRO A 83 -1.37 8.28 5.17
CA PRO A 83 -1.63 8.51 3.74
C PRO A 83 -2.97 7.92 3.27
N THR A 84 -3.43 6.86 3.93
CA THR A 84 -4.68 6.17 3.59
C THR A 84 -5.94 6.84 4.16
N THR A 85 -5.78 7.77 5.09
CA THR A 85 -6.90 8.47 5.75
C THR A 85 -7.76 9.29 4.77
N ALA A 86 -7.24 9.61 3.57
CA ALA A 86 -7.99 10.30 2.53
C ALA A 86 -8.95 9.38 1.72
N GLY A 87 -9.14 8.12 2.13
CA GLY A 87 -9.97 7.15 1.41
C GLY A 87 -9.33 6.63 0.11
N THR A 88 -8.05 6.86 -0.10
CA THR A 88 -7.32 6.46 -1.32
C THR A 88 -7.33 4.95 -1.54
N MET A 89 -7.17 4.18 -0.47
CA MET A 89 -7.20 2.71 -0.52
C MET A 89 -8.58 2.18 -0.88
N ASP A 90 -9.64 2.80 -0.34
CA ASP A 90 -11.02 2.39 -0.63
C ASP A 90 -11.38 2.70 -2.09
N CYS A 91 -10.93 3.83 -2.62
CA CYS A 91 -11.08 4.17 -4.04
C CYS A 91 -10.26 3.22 -4.94
N ALA A 92 -9.06 2.81 -4.53
CA ALA A 92 -8.28 1.81 -5.27
C ALA A 92 -9.00 0.45 -5.31
N LYS A 93 -9.55 -0.02 -4.18
CA LYS A 93 -10.35 -1.26 -4.10
C LYS A 93 -11.60 -1.17 -4.98
N PHE A 94 -12.27 -0.02 -5.00
CA PHE A 94 -13.39 0.22 -5.90
C PHE A 94 -12.95 0.14 -7.36
N GLY A 95 -11.79 0.69 -7.71
CA GLY A 95 -11.20 0.58 -9.05
C GLY A 95 -10.89 -0.87 -9.45
N ILE A 96 -10.39 -1.70 -8.52
CA ILE A 96 -10.21 -3.14 -8.75
C ILE A 96 -11.55 -3.81 -9.04
N LEU A 97 -12.58 -3.52 -8.25
CA LEU A 97 -13.93 -4.07 -8.47
C LEU A 97 -14.46 -3.71 -9.86
N ILE A 98 -14.35 -2.45 -10.26
CA ILE A 98 -14.73 -1.99 -11.61
C ILE A 98 -13.96 -2.74 -12.70
N SER A 99 -12.66 -2.95 -12.48
CA SER A 99 -11.84 -3.73 -13.41
C SER A 99 -12.33 -5.18 -13.56
N LEU A 100 -12.70 -5.83 -12.46
CA LEU A 100 -13.20 -7.20 -12.47
C LEU A 100 -14.56 -7.32 -13.15
N ILE A 101 -15.44 -6.31 -13.03
CA ILE A 101 -16.78 -6.31 -13.62
C ILE A 101 -16.71 -6.06 -15.13
N PHE A 102 -15.97 -5.03 -15.55
CA PHE A 102 -16.00 -4.57 -16.95
C PHE A 102 -14.90 -5.18 -17.81
N PHE A 103 -13.82 -5.66 -17.20
CA PHE A 103 -12.65 -6.23 -17.87
C PHE A 103 -12.33 -7.61 -17.30
N ALA A 104 -13.30 -8.52 -17.33
CA ALA A 104 -13.13 -9.90 -16.88
C ALA A 104 -11.95 -10.56 -17.63
N GLY A 105 -10.91 -11.00 -16.87
CA GLY A 105 -9.68 -11.54 -17.45
C GLY A 105 -8.59 -10.52 -17.76
N ALA A 106 -8.75 -9.25 -17.35
CA ALA A 106 -7.68 -8.25 -17.45
C ALA A 106 -6.41 -8.72 -16.73
N SER A 107 -5.25 -8.41 -17.33
CA SER A 107 -3.96 -8.69 -16.70
C SER A 107 -3.82 -7.91 -15.39
N PHE A 108 -3.00 -8.42 -14.48
CA PHE A 108 -2.67 -7.74 -13.22
C PHE A 108 -2.22 -6.28 -13.45
N PHE A 109 -1.48 -6.03 -14.52
CA PHE A 109 -1.02 -4.69 -14.87
C PHE A 109 -2.19 -3.74 -15.20
N THR A 110 -3.17 -4.21 -15.99
CA THR A 110 -4.38 -3.43 -16.32
C THR A 110 -5.20 -3.12 -15.08
N GLN A 111 -5.39 -4.10 -14.19
CA GLN A 111 -6.10 -3.89 -12.92
C GLN A 111 -5.40 -2.85 -12.05
N THR A 112 -4.06 -2.89 -11.97
CA THR A 112 -3.26 -1.92 -11.21
C THR A 112 -3.39 -0.51 -11.77
N ILE A 113 -3.40 -0.35 -13.10
CA ILE A 113 -3.61 0.97 -13.73
C ILE A 113 -4.98 1.51 -13.38
N ILE A 114 -6.04 0.71 -13.52
CA ILE A 114 -7.41 1.13 -13.21
C ILE A 114 -7.52 1.51 -11.73
N ALA A 115 -7.01 0.67 -10.82
CA ALA A 115 -6.99 0.97 -9.39
C ALA A 115 -6.26 2.29 -9.08
N SER A 116 -5.14 2.55 -9.74
CA SER A 116 -4.35 3.79 -9.57
C SER A 116 -5.14 5.02 -10.07
N VAL A 117 -5.82 4.92 -11.20
CA VAL A 117 -6.67 6.00 -11.73
C VAL A 117 -7.80 6.31 -10.74
N PHE A 118 -8.49 5.28 -10.21
CA PHE A 118 -9.56 5.48 -9.23
C PHE A 118 -9.04 6.05 -7.91
N ALA A 119 -7.85 5.64 -7.45
CA ALA A 119 -7.21 6.23 -6.28
C ALA A 119 -6.91 7.72 -6.46
N LEU A 120 -6.40 8.12 -7.64
CA LEU A 120 -6.14 9.53 -7.98
C LEU A 120 -7.45 10.34 -8.07
N LEU A 121 -8.48 9.82 -8.73
CA LEU A 121 -9.80 10.46 -8.81
C LEU A 121 -10.41 10.62 -7.42
N GLY A 122 -10.34 9.60 -6.57
CA GLY A 122 -10.80 9.66 -5.18
C GLY A 122 -10.07 10.71 -4.38
N SER A 123 -8.74 10.78 -4.50
CA SER A 123 -7.92 11.82 -3.85
C SER A 123 -8.31 13.21 -4.33
N PHE A 124 -8.55 13.39 -5.62
CA PHE A 124 -9.00 14.67 -6.19
C PHE A 124 -10.38 15.07 -5.64
N ILE A 125 -11.34 14.15 -5.61
CA ILE A 125 -12.68 14.39 -5.04
C ILE A 125 -12.56 14.76 -3.56
N PHE A 126 -11.76 14.04 -2.78
CA PHE A 126 -11.50 14.34 -1.39
C PHE A 126 -10.97 15.77 -1.17
N ILE A 127 -9.99 16.19 -1.98
CA ILE A 127 -9.45 17.55 -1.93
C ILE A 127 -10.53 18.59 -2.27
N GLN A 128 -11.41 18.31 -3.25
CA GLN A 128 -12.49 19.22 -3.60
C GLN A 128 -13.52 19.34 -2.47
N ILE A 129 -13.81 18.24 -1.77
CA ILE A 129 -14.69 18.24 -0.58
C ILE A 129 -14.06 19.12 0.51
N LEU A 130 -12.77 18.93 0.81
CA LEU A 130 -12.07 19.73 1.81
C LEU A 130 -12.06 21.22 1.49
N ARG A 131 -11.94 21.58 0.21
CA ARG A 131 -11.97 23.01 -0.22
C ARG A 131 -13.31 23.69 0.04
N LYS A 132 -14.41 22.94 -0.01
CA LYS A 132 -15.77 23.47 0.22
C LYS A 132 -16.13 23.59 1.70
N ILE A 133 -15.46 22.85 2.56
CA ILE A 133 -15.75 22.82 4.00
C ILE A 133 -14.98 23.96 4.67
N LYS A 134 -15.71 24.87 5.30
CA LYS A 134 -15.15 26.05 5.99
C LYS A 134 -14.54 25.73 7.37
N LEU A 135 -14.76 24.51 7.88
CA LEU A 135 -14.25 24.08 9.17
C LEU A 135 -12.75 23.76 9.05
N LYS A 136 -11.94 24.63 9.65
CA LYS A 136 -10.46 24.57 9.57
C LYS A 136 -9.81 23.81 10.74
N ASP A 137 -10.60 23.14 11.59
CA ASP A 137 -10.02 22.39 12.70
C ASP A 137 -9.28 21.14 12.20
N VAL A 138 -8.12 20.92 12.76
CA VAL A 138 -7.17 19.84 12.47
C VAL A 138 -7.82 18.45 12.54
N ILE A 139 -8.88 18.29 13.34
CA ILE A 139 -9.57 17.03 13.57
C ILE A 139 -10.54 16.69 12.44
N PHE A 140 -11.13 17.67 11.76
CA PHE A 140 -12.15 17.42 10.75
C PHE A 140 -11.59 16.80 9.47
N VAL A 141 -10.36 17.10 9.08
CA VAL A 141 -9.75 16.57 7.85
C VAL A 141 -9.67 15.05 7.84
N PRO A 142 -9.08 14.39 8.87
CA PRO A 142 -9.08 12.93 8.94
C PRO A 142 -10.47 12.33 9.10
N LEU A 143 -11.38 12.99 9.84
CA LEU A 143 -12.75 12.51 10.01
C LEU A 143 -13.51 12.45 8.68
N ILE A 144 -13.43 13.52 7.88
CA ILE A 144 -14.04 13.58 6.55
C ILE A 144 -13.45 12.49 5.64
N GLY A 145 -12.13 12.27 5.70
CA GLY A 145 -11.48 11.23 4.93
C GLY A 145 -11.96 9.83 5.30
N LEU A 146 -12.09 9.53 6.59
CA LEU A 146 -12.65 8.25 7.06
C LEU A 146 -14.11 8.06 6.65
N MET A 147 -14.93 9.11 6.73
CA MET A 147 -16.33 9.05 6.27
C MET A 147 -16.40 8.82 4.75
N PHE A 148 -15.61 9.56 3.98
CA PHE A 148 -15.54 9.41 2.52
C PHE A 148 -15.09 7.99 2.13
N GLY A 149 -13.99 7.50 2.72
CA GLY A 149 -13.51 6.13 2.52
C GLY A 149 -14.55 5.09 2.92
N GLY A 150 -15.23 5.28 4.05
CA GLY A 150 -16.30 4.39 4.53
C GLY A 150 -17.48 4.28 3.56
N ILE A 151 -17.90 5.38 2.94
CA ILE A 151 -18.95 5.37 1.92
C ILE A 151 -18.50 4.56 0.69
N ILE A 152 -17.31 4.82 0.18
CA ILE A 152 -16.77 4.10 -0.98
C ILE A 152 -16.60 2.61 -0.66
N SER A 153 -16.09 2.29 0.54
CA SER A 153 -15.92 0.91 1.01
C SER A 153 -17.25 0.17 1.12
N ALA A 154 -18.29 0.82 1.64
CA ALA A 154 -19.63 0.23 1.72
C ALA A 154 -20.20 -0.08 0.33
N ILE A 155 -20.08 0.85 -0.62
CA ILE A 155 -20.50 0.65 -2.01
C ILE A 155 -19.70 -0.51 -2.63
N THR A 156 -18.39 -0.52 -2.47
CA THR A 156 -17.51 -1.57 -3.00
C THR A 156 -17.92 -2.94 -2.47
N THR A 157 -18.12 -3.05 -1.16
CA THR A 157 -18.49 -4.30 -0.49
C THR A 157 -19.86 -4.79 -0.96
N PHE A 158 -20.84 -3.90 -1.06
CA PHE A 158 -22.16 -4.24 -1.54
C PHE A 158 -22.12 -4.87 -2.94
N PHE A 159 -21.47 -4.22 -3.90
CA PHE A 159 -21.34 -4.75 -5.25
C PHE A 159 -20.47 -6.01 -5.31
N ALA A 160 -19.43 -6.12 -4.50
CA ALA A 160 -18.60 -7.31 -4.44
C ALA A 160 -19.40 -8.53 -3.94
N TYR A 161 -20.28 -8.35 -2.96
CA TYR A 161 -21.22 -9.39 -2.52
C TYR A 161 -22.23 -9.75 -3.58
N ALA A 162 -22.89 -8.75 -4.17
CA ALA A 162 -23.92 -8.97 -5.16
C ALA A 162 -23.42 -9.72 -6.41
N LEU A 163 -22.15 -9.56 -6.74
CA LEU A 163 -21.52 -10.12 -7.93
C LEU A 163 -20.58 -11.32 -7.63
N ASN A 164 -20.51 -11.79 -6.37
CA ASN A 164 -19.63 -12.88 -5.92
C ASN A 164 -18.12 -12.64 -6.12
N TYR A 165 -17.69 -11.39 -6.17
CA TYR A 165 -16.26 -11.01 -6.29
C TYR A 165 -15.54 -10.77 -4.97
N ILE A 166 -16.16 -11.13 -3.84
CA ILE A 166 -15.65 -10.76 -2.51
C ILE A 166 -14.26 -11.33 -2.22
N GLN A 167 -13.98 -12.55 -2.69
CA GLN A 167 -12.68 -13.20 -2.48
C GLN A 167 -11.54 -12.50 -3.21
N ASN A 168 -11.83 -11.76 -4.28
CA ASN A 168 -10.84 -11.06 -5.09
C ASN A 168 -10.49 -9.65 -4.56
N ILE A 169 -11.29 -9.14 -3.60
CA ILE A 169 -11.17 -7.76 -3.10
C ILE A 169 -10.61 -7.71 -1.66
N GLN A 170 -10.75 -8.80 -0.90
CA GLN A 170 -10.30 -8.89 0.49
C GLN A 170 -8.88 -9.46 0.65
N GLY A 171 -8.21 -9.81 -0.45
CA GLY A 171 -6.84 -10.32 -0.47
C GLY A 171 -5.76 -9.25 -0.29
#